data_a422bd9e683325a4391f4861a8bf69e2
#
_entry.id   a422bd9e683325a4391f4861a8bf69e2
#
_cell.length_a   1.000
_cell.length_b   1.000
_cell.length_c   1.000
_cell.angle_alpha   90.00
_cell.angle_beta   90.00
_cell.angle_gamma   90.00
#
_symmetry.space_group_name_H-M   'P 1'
#
loop_
_entity.id
_entity.type
_entity.pdbx_description
1 polymer ?
#
loop_
_entity_poly.entity_id
_entity_poly.type
_entity_poly.pdbx_seq_one_letter_code
_entity_poly.pdbx_strand_id
1 'polypeptide(L)'
;CRVKPSSKDTVLIGYVVDLLRTIDPAIPLRMAEQGERPDAVIATGSDNANRYFRMLFGGIPSLLRGSRQSVAVLSGRETAAELSGLEEDICAYSGLGCSNVSLLFLPRGYMPELRCTALNEKYRRNYLRERALLRMCRMPFVDLDGAVLCEDRSFPAALSRIHYTFYDSLADVEAWLAAHDDRLQC
;
A
#
# COMPACT_ATOMS: atom_id res chain seq x y z
N CYS A 1 3.62 7.16 26.70
CA CYS A 1 3.97 6.77 25.33
C CYS A 1 5.06 7.70 24.78
N ARG A 2 5.97 7.14 23.99
CA ARG A 2 7.10 7.87 23.36
C ARG A 2 6.94 7.75 21.85
N VAL A 3 7.03 8.85 21.14
CA VAL A 3 6.88 8.89 19.67
C VAL A 3 8.23 9.17 19.03
N LYS A 4 8.70 8.27 18.19
CA LYS A 4 9.90 8.46 17.37
C LYS A 4 9.48 8.62 15.92
N PRO A 5 9.47 9.84 15.37
CA PRO A 5 9.10 10.07 13.98
C PRO A 5 10.18 9.55 13.03
N SER A 6 9.78 9.34 11.77
CA SER A 6 10.73 9.22 10.67
C SER A 6 11.53 10.51 10.55
N SER A 7 12.81 10.41 10.15
CA SER A 7 13.63 11.59 9.85
C SER A 7 13.06 12.48 8.74
N LYS A 8 12.13 11.95 7.95
CA LYS A 8 11.43 12.67 6.86
C LYS A 8 10.16 13.38 7.31
N ASP A 9 9.67 13.10 8.52
CA ASP A 9 8.38 13.60 9.01
C ASP A 9 8.44 13.95 10.50
N THR A 10 9.40 14.77 10.87
CA THR A 10 9.55 15.24 12.24
C THR A 10 8.62 16.40 12.55
N VAL A 11 8.36 17.27 11.57
CA VAL A 11 7.59 18.50 11.75
C VAL A 11 6.11 18.20 11.97
N LEU A 12 5.50 17.39 11.10
CA LEU A 12 4.07 17.06 11.22
C LEU A 12 3.79 16.24 12.48
N ILE A 13 4.61 15.24 12.76
CA ILE A 13 4.43 14.41 13.96
C ILE A 13 4.67 15.24 15.24
N GLY A 14 5.63 16.15 15.23
CA GLY A 14 5.83 17.11 16.34
C GLY A 14 4.58 17.94 16.60
N TYR A 15 4.03 18.54 15.56
CA TYR A 15 2.78 19.30 15.63
C TYR A 15 1.61 18.47 16.19
N VAL A 16 1.44 17.23 15.72
CA VAL A 16 0.37 16.34 16.22
C VAL A 16 0.56 16.03 17.71
N VAL A 17 1.79 15.76 18.16
CA VAL A 17 2.07 15.51 19.59
C VAL A 17 1.74 16.75 20.43
N ASP A 18 2.10 17.94 19.98
CA ASP A 18 1.83 19.21 20.69
C ASP A 18 0.33 19.53 20.69
N LEU A 19 -0.38 19.27 19.60
CA LEU A 19 -1.84 19.40 19.52
C LEU A 19 -2.55 18.49 20.52
N LEU A 20 -2.16 17.21 20.58
CA LEU A 20 -2.73 16.25 21.54
C LEU A 20 -2.52 16.69 22.99
N ARG A 21 -1.35 17.25 23.32
CA ARG A 21 -1.06 17.80 24.65
C ARG A 21 -1.86 19.05 24.95
N THR A 22 -2.22 19.83 23.93
CA THR A 22 -3.09 21.00 24.10
C THR A 22 -4.53 20.56 24.42
N ILE A 23 -4.99 19.46 23.81
CA ILE A 23 -6.34 18.90 24.05
C ILE A 23 -6.42 18.23 25.41
N ASP A 24 -5.41 17.44 25.76
CA ASP A 24 -5.29 16.77 27.05
C ASP A 24 -3.87 16.95 27.63
N PRO A 25 -3.66 17.95 28.51
CA PRO A 25 -2.36 18.18 29.14
C PRO A 25 -1.84 17.02 30.01
N ALA A 26 -2.74 16.11 30.42
CA ALA A 26 -2.39 14.96 31.23
C ALA A 26 -1.95 13.73 30.40
N ILE A 27 -2.05 13.81 29.06
CA ILE A 27 -1.67 12.70 28.18
C ILE A 27 -0.19 12.37 28.33
N PRO A 28 0.20 11.12 28.68
CA PRO A 28 1.60 10.73 28.88
C PRO A 28 2.31 10.49 27.51
N LEU A 29 2.31 11.53 26.67
CA LEU A 29 2.84 11.48 25.30
C LEU A 29 4.03 12.45 25.18
N ARG A 30 5.15 11.99 24.67
CA ARG A 30 6.32 12.82 24.38
C ARG A 30 7.14 12.29 23.21
N MET A 31 7.97 13.14 22.65
CA MET A 31 8.96 12.72 21.67
C MET A 31 10.02 11.84 22.34
N ALA A 32 10.45 10.80 21.65
CA ALA A 32 11.51 9.91 22.12
C ALA A 32 12.87 10.59 22.01
N GLU A 33 13.72 10.40 23.02
CA GLU A 33 15.11 10.83 23.00
C GLU A 33 16.02 9.76 22.38
N GLN A 34 17.19 10.18 21.93
CA GLN A 34 18.16 9.24 21.35
C GLN A 34 18.71 8.31 22.45
N GLY A 35 18.72 7.00 22.16
CA GLY A 35 19.26 6.00 23.08
C GLY A 35 18.27 5.45 24.11
N GLU A 36 17.04 5.95 24.14
CA GLU A 36 16.00 5.39 25.02
C GLU A 36 15.64 3.96 24.65
N ARG A 37 15.53 3.09 25.65
CA ARG A 37 15.05 1.72 25.48
C ARG A 37 13.58 1.64 25.87
N PRO A 38 12.70 1.22 24.97
CA PRO A 38 11.29 0.99 25.28
C PRO A 38 11.07 -0.39 25.90
N ASP A 39 9.99 -0.53 26.66
CA ASP A 39 9.51 -1.84 27.19
C ASP A 39 8.70 -2.62 26.15
N ALA A 40 8.07 -1.89 25.22
CA ALA A 40 7.32 -2.43 24.07
C ALA A 40 7.39 -1.45 22.89
N VAL A 41 7.25 -1.95 21.67
CA VAL A 41 7.33 -1.14 20.42
C VAL A 41 6.17 -1.41 19.50
N ILE A 42 5.58 -0.32 18.99
CA ILE A 42 4.74 -0.36 17.80
C ILE A 42 5.48 0.43 16.72
N ALA A 43 5.82 -0.22 15.60
CA ALA A 43 6.54 0.44 14.52
C ALA A 43 5.96 0.05 13.15
N THR A 44 5.93 1.04 12.26
CA THR A 44 5.53 0.86 10.86
C THR A 44 6.66 1.35 9.95
N GLY A 45 6.84 0.71 8.82
CA GLY A 45 7.85 1.12 7.85
C GLY A 45 7.92 0.19 6.65
N SER A 46 8.86 0.47 5.74
CA SER A 46 9.15 -0.44 4.64
C SER A 46 9.66 -1.80 5.15
N ASP A 47 9.68 -2.81 4.29
CA ASP A 47 10.18 -4.14 4.66
C ASP A 47 11.64 -4.09 5.13
N ASN A 48 12.46 -3.19 4.56
CA ASN A 48 13.83 -2.97 5.02
C ASN A 48 13.86 -2.36 6.44
N ALA A 49 13.01 -1.36 6.71
CA ALA A 49 12.89 -0.77 8.04
C ALA A 49 12.38 -1.82 9.05
N ASN A 50 11.47 -2.68 8.62
CA ASN A 50 10.90 -3.73 9.46
C ASN A 50 11.96 -4.80 9.84
N ARG A 51 12.85 -5.18 8.91
CA ARG A 51 14.00 -6.05 9.24
C ARG A 51 14.91 -5.42 10.29
N TYR A 52 15.19 -4.12 10.14
CA TYR A 52 15.98 -3.37 11.11
C TYR A 52 15.29 -3.29 12.48
N PHE A 53 13.97 -3.03 12.52
CA PHE A 53 13.20 -3.02 13.77
C PHE A 53 13.18 -4.39 14.45
N ARG A 54 13.03 -5.47 13.70
CA ARG A 54 13.12 -6.84 14.27
C ARG A 54 14.48 -7.12 14.91
N MET A 55 15.56 -6.65 14.27
CA MET A 55 16.90 -6.80 14.82
C MET A 55 17.08 -5.99 16.11
N LEU A 56 16.56 -4.76 16.18
CA LEU A 56 16.71 -3.88 17.32
C LEU A 56 15.80 -4.26 18.49
N PHE A 57 14.57 -4.68 18.19
CA PHE A 57 13.50 -4.84 19.18
C PHE A 57 12.99 -6.29 19.32
N GLY A 58 13.67 -7.26 18.69
CA GLY A 58 13.25 -8.66 18.73
C GLY A 58 13.24 -9.33 20.12
N GLY A 59 13.87 -8.68 21.11
CA GLY A 59 13.89 -9.15 22.50
C GLY A 59 12.81 -8.55 23.41
N ILE A 60 11.91 -7.71 22.89
CA ILE A 60 10.83 -7.07 23.65
C ILE A 60 9.49 -7.21 22.92
N PRO A 61 8.35 -7.10 23.64
CA PRO A 61 7.03 -7.10 22.99
C PRO A 61 6.96 -6.05 21.87
N SER A 62 6.65 -6.51 20.66
CA SER A 62 6.68 -5.62 19.49
C SER A 62 5.56 -5.93 18.50
N LEU A 63 4.90 -4.87 18.00
CA LEU A 63 4.00 -4.89 16.86
C LEU A 63 4.67 -4.18 15.70
N LEU A 64 5.22 -4.94 14.77
CA LEU A 64 5.97 -4.41 13.63
C LEU A 64 5.16 -4.61 12.35
N ARG A 65 4.84 -3.51 11.66
CA ARG A 65 4.09 -3.52 10.41
C ARG A 65 5.02 -3.15 9.25
N GLY A 66 5.16 -4.07 8.30
CA GLY A 66 5.87 -3.86 7.03
C GLY A 66 5.01 -3.19 5.96
N SER A 67 5.46 -3.25 4.73
CA SER A 67 4.68 -2.82 3.57
C SER A 67 3.46 -3.73 3.41
N ARG A 68 2.28 -3.11 3.30
CA ARG A 68 1.02 -3.79 3.04
C ARG A 68 0.39 -3.20 1.79
N GLN A 69 -0.42 -4.00 1.13
CA GLN A 69 -1.12 -3.64 -0.09
C GLN A 69 -2.55 -4.12 -0.03
N SER A 70 -3.42 -3.50 -0.81
CA SER A 70 -4.83 -3.89 -0.88
C SER A 70 -5.15 -4.56 -2.20
N VAL A 71 -6.16 -5.40 -2.17
CA VAL A 71 -6.68 -6.13 -3.32
C VAL A 71 -8.14 -5.79 -3.57
N ALA A 72 -8.60 -5.99 -4.80
CA ALA A 72 -10.03 -5.99 -5.12
C ALA A 72 -10.41 -7.31 -5.80
N VAL A 73 -11.54 -7.85 -5.42
CA VAL A 73 -12.13 -9.06 -6.01
C VAL A 73 -13.38 -8.65 -6.76
N LEU A 74 -13.35 -8.73 -8.09
CA LEU A 74 -14.44 -8.33 -8.94
C LEU A 74 -15.31 -9.53 -9.28
N SER A 75 -16.61 -9.29 -9.44
CA SER A 75 -17.62 -10.31 -9.77
C SER A 75 -17.88 -10.44 -11.26
N GLY A 76 -17.47 -9.44 -12.05
CA GLY A 76 -17.79 -9.31 -13.47
C GLY A 76 -19.15 -8.65 -13.74
N ARG A 77 -19.77 -8.08 -12.70
CA ARG A 77 -21.09 -7.40 -12.79
C ARG A 77 -21.07 -6.02 -12.14
N GLU A 78 -19.89 -5.44 -12.01
CA GLU A 78 -19.72 -4.13 -11.40
C GLU A 78 -20.44 -3.06 -12.22
N THR A 79 -21.13 -2.17 -11.53
CA THR A 79 -21.72 -0.97 -12.10
C THR A 79 -20.64 0.06 -12.43
N ALA A 80 -20.97 1.02 -13.27
CA ALA A 80 -20.05 2.15 -13.58
C ALA A 80 -19.63 2.93 -12.32
N ALA A 81 -20.51 3.04 -11.32
CA ALA A 81 -20.20 3.70 -10.06
C ALA A 81 -19.18 2.91 -9.22
N GLU A 82 -19.31 1.59 -9.16
CA GLU A 82 -18.35 0.71 -8.47
C GLU A 82 -16.98 0.70 -9.15
N LEU A 83 -16.95 0.69 -10.49
CA LEU A 83 -15.68 0.82 -11.23
C LEU A 83 -15.03 2.18 -11.02
N SER A 84 -15.81 3.27 -10.95
CA SER A 84 -15.28 4.60 -10.61
C SER A 84 -14.72 4.63 -9.18
N GLY A 85 -15.38 3.98 -8.22
CA GLY A 85 -14.85 3.82 -6.86
C GLY A 85 -13.53 3.03 -6.83
N LEU A 86 -13.43 1.97 -7.62
CA LEU A 86 -12.19 1.20 -7.76
C LEU A 86 -11.05 2.05 -8.37
N GLU A 87 -11.34 2.89 -9.35
CA GLU A 87 -10.37 3.84 -9.91
C GLU A 87 -9.85 4.82 -8.86
N GLU A 88 -10.73 5.32 -7.99
CA GLU A 88 -10.34 6.15 -6.85
C GLU A 88 -9.47 5.37 -5.87
N ASP A 89 -9.83 4.14 -5.50
CA ASP A 89 -9.06 3.29 -4.60
C ASP A 89 -7.66 2.94 -5.16
N ILE A 90 -7.53 2.79 -6.47
CA ILE A 90 -6.24 2.61 -7.12
C ILE A 90 -5.40 3.89 -7.08
N CYS A 91 -6.01 5.04 -7.37
CA CYS A 91 -5.30 6.29 -7.65
C CYS A 91 -5.21 7.24 -6.45
N ALA A 92 -6.02 7.06 -5.41
CA ALA A 92 -6.00 7.90 -4.21
C ALA A 92 -4.59 8.04 -3.65
N TYR A 93 -4.26 9.22 -3.12
CA TYR A 93 -2.92 9.53 -2.60
C TYR A 93 -1.77 9.19 -3.56
N SER A 94 -2.04 9.20 -4.86
CA SER A 94 -1.08 8.83 -5.91
C SER A 94 -0.56 7.38 -5.78
N GLY A 95 -1.41 6.45 -5.35
CA GLY A 95 -1.04 5.05 -5.18
C GLY A 95 0.00 4.79 -4.07
N LEU A 96 0.22 5.74 -3.17
CA LEU A 96 1.24 5.64 -2.11
C LEU A 96 0.70 5.09 -0.79
N GLY A 97 -0.62 4.98 -0.64
CA GLY A 97 -1.26 4.44 0.55
C GLY A 97 -1.24 2.91 0.56
N CYS A 98 -1.17 2.33 1.75
CA CYS A 98 -1.32 0.87 1.90
C CYS A 98 -2.74 0.38 1.57
N SER A 99 -3.73 1.27 1.61
CA SER A 99 -5.11 0.97 1.22
C SER A 99 -5.36 1.08 -0.30
N ASN A 100 -4.36 1.54 -1.08
CA ASN A 100 -4.54 1.56 -2.53
C ASN A 100 -4.56 0.15 -3.10
N VAL A 101 -5.55 -0.11 -3.95
CA VAL A 101 -5.67 -1.39 -4.64
C VAL A 101 -4.54 -1.52 -5.66
N SER A 102 -3.80 -2.61 -5.56
CA SER A 102 -2.65 -2.89 -6.42
C SER A 102 -2.74 -4.25 -7.12
N LEU A 103 -3.64 -5.12 -6.69
CA LEU A 103 -3.90 -6.42 -7.30
C LEU A 103 -5.41 -6.65 -7.44
N LEU A 104 -5.84 -7.02 -8.65
CA LEU A 104 -7.22 -7.34 -8.98
C LEU A 104 -7.39 -8.84 -9.18
N PHE A 105 -8.39 -9.42 -8.55
CA PHE A 105 -8.88 -10.75 -8.87
C PHE A 105 -10.09 -10.62 -9.78
N LEU A 106 -10.02 -11.17 -10.99
CA LEU A 106 -11.02 -11.06 -12.03
C LEU A 106 -11.61 -12.43 -12.36
N PRO A 107 -12.94 -12.57 -12.57
CA PRO A 107 -13.49 -13.80 -13.10
C PRO A 107 -12.99 -14.01 -14.55
N ARG A 108 -12.85 -15.27 -14.97
CA ARG A 108 -12.39 -15.56 -16.32
C ARG A 108 -13.28 -14.92 -17.39
N GLY A 109 -12.63 -14.34 -18.37
CA GLY A 109 -13.31 -13.70 -19.50
C GLY A 109 -13.84 -12.29 -19.23
N TYR A 110 -13.62 -11.77 -18.02
CA TYR A 110 -13.96 -10.39 -17.67
C TYR A 110 -12.71 -9.53 -17.57
N MET A 111 -12.76 -8.36 -18.18
CA MET A 111 -11.74 -7.32 -18.06
C MET A 111 -12.46 -5.99 -17.87
N PRO A 112 -12.31 -5.34 -16.70
CA PRO A 112 -12.94 -4.04 -16.46
C PRO A 112 -12.32 -2.94 -17.29
N GLU A 113 -13.12 -2.00 -17.77
CA GLU A 113 -12.64 -0.77 -18.38
C GLU A 113 -12.33 0.22 -17.26
N LEU A 114 -11.06 0.35 -16.92
CA LEU A 114 -10.56 1.24 -15.88
C LEU A 114 -9.72 2.38 -16.49
N ARG A 115 -9.76 3.54 -15.85
CA ARG A 115 -8.93 4.69 -16.19
C ARG A 115 -8.26 5.23 -14.94
N CYS A 116 -6.97 5.47 -15.01
CA CYS A 116 -6.19 6.02 -13.91
C CYS A 116 -5.61 7.37 -14.31
N THR A 117 -6.16 8.44 -13.79
CA THR A 117 -5.58 9.76 -14.03
C THR A 117 -4.33 9.95 -13.18
N ALA A 118 -3.20 10.26 -13.79
CA ALA A 118 -1.96 10.57 -13.08
C ALA A 118 -2.14 11.82 -12.21
N LEU A 119 -2.13 11.65 -10.88
CA LEU A 119 -2.46 12.70 -9.91
C LEU A 119 -1.31 13.66 -9.62
N ASN A 120 -0.05 13.21 -9.78
CA ASN A 120 1.12 14.05 -9.59
C ASN A 120 2.27 13.64 -10.50
N GLU A 121 3.28 14.51 -10.60
CA GLU A 121 4.42 14.34 -11.49
C GLU A 121 5.26 13.09 -11.16
N LYS A 122 5.42 12.73 -9.89
CA LYS A 122 6.16 11.53 -9.49
C LYS A 122 5.43 10.26 -9.96
N TYR A 123 4.11 10.20 -9.78
CA TYR A 123 3.30 9.08 -10.24
C TYR A 123 3.34 8.96 -11.76
N ARG A 124 3.18 10.09 -12.47
CA ARG A 124 3.25 10.16 -13.92
C ARG A 124 4.60 9.69 -14.47
N ARG A 125 5.71 10.08 -13.85
CA ARG A 125 7.05 9.61 -14.25
C ARG A 125 7.22 8.10 -14.06
N ASN A 126 6.71 7.55 -12.96
CA ASN A 126 6.72 6.10 -12.77
C ASN A 126 5.89 5.40 -13.83
N TYR A 127 4.68 5.88 -14.13
CA TYR A 127 3.85 5.33 -15.19
C TYR A 127 4.57 5.34 -16.55
N LEU A 128 5.14 6.46 -16.96
CA LEU A 128 5.86 6.57 -18.25
C LEU A 128 7.07 5.61 -18.30
N ARG A 129 7.78 5.47 -17.19
CA ARG A 129 8.89 4.54 -17.06
C ARG A 129 8.41 3.09 -17.17
N GLU A 130 7.39 2.69 -16.41
CA GLU A 130 6.86 1.33 -16.43
C GLU A 130 6.32 0.96 -17.81
N ARG A 131 5.57 1.87 -18.44
CA ARG A 131 5.07 1.69 -19.80
C ARG A 131 6.20 1.51 -20.82
N ALA A 132 7.26 2.29 -20.73
CA ALA A 132 8.42 2.16 -21.60
C ALA A 132 9.15 0.83 -21.38
N LEU A 133 9.38 0.43 -20.14
CA LEU A 133 10.03 -0.84 -19.82
C LEU A 133 9.23 -2.04 -20.35
N LEU A 134 7.92 -2.07 -20.13
CA LEU A 134 7.05 -3.15 -20.62
C LEU A 134 7.07 -3.25 -22.14
N ARG A 135 7.03 -2.12 -22.85
CA ARG A 135 7.17 -2.09 -24.32
C ARG A 135 8.53 -2.60 -24.80
N MET A 136 9.61 -2.16 -24.16
CA MET A 136 10.97 -2.61 -24.51
C MET A 136 11.15 -4.11 -24.25
N CYS A 137 10.58 -4.63 -23.17
CA CYS A 137 10.62 -6.05 -22.83
C CYS A 137 9.58 -6.88 -23.60
N ARG A 138 8.75 -6.27 -24.43
CA ARG A 138 7.63 -6.92 -25.17
C ARG A 138 6.67 -7.68 -24.25
N MET A 139 6.48 -7.16 -23.04
CA MET A 139 5.51 -7.73 -22.11
C MET A 139 4.11 -7.17 -22.37
N PRO A 140 3.07 -8.02 -22.37
CA PRO A 140 1.70 -7.56 -22.52
C PRO A 140 1.26 -6.72 -21.31
N PHE A 141 0.51 -5.67 -21.56
CA PHE A 141 -0.13 -4.86 -20.54
C PHE A 141 -1.33 -4.10 -21.12
N VAL A 142 -2.26 -3.69 -20.27
CA VAL A 142 -3.31 -2.74 -20.58
C VAL A 142 -2.89 -1.35 -20.09
N ASP A 143 -2.99 -0.36 -20.96
CA ASP A 143 -2.67 1.04 -20.63
C ASP A 143 -3.93 1.72 -20.06
N LEU A 144 -3.84 2.22 -18.82
CA LEU A 144 -4.93 2.89 -18.12
C LEU A 144 -4.80 4.42 -18.12
N ASP A 145 -4.02 5.01 -19.03
CA ASP A 145 -3.73 6.45 -19.17
C ASP A 145 -2.94 7.11 -18.01
N GLY A 146 -2.70 6.39 -16.92
CA GLY A 146 -1.94 6.86 -15.76
C GLY A 146 -1.30 5.73 -14.98
N ALA A 147 -1.71 4.49 -15.24
CA ALA A 147 -1.13 3.27 -14.70
C ALA A 147 -1.05 2.21 -15.78
N VAL A 148 -0.33 1.14 -15.53
CA VAL A 148 -0.28 -0.05 -16.38
C VAL A 148 -0.85 -1.25 -15.62
N LEU A 149 -1.70 -2.03 -16.28
CA LEU A 149 -2.30 -3.23 -15.73
C LEU A 149 -1.65 -4.46 -16.35
N CYS A 150 -1.03 -5.32 -15.55
CA CYS A 150 -0.28 -6.48 -15.99
C CYS A 150 -0.83 -7.76 -15.38
N GLU A 151 -0.84 -8.85 -16.15
CA GLU A 151 -1.24 -10.17 -15.62
C GLU A 151 -0.12 -10.74 -14.75
N ASP A 152 -0.36 -10.79 -13.45
CA ASP A 152 0.52 -11.40 -12.46
C ASP A 152 -0.27 -11.64 -11.17
N ARG A 153 -0.01 -12.74 -10.47
CA ARG A 153 -0.67 -13.09 -9.20
C ARG A 153 0.14 -12.66 -7.98
N SER A 154 1.00 -11.69 -8.12
CA SER A 154 1.81 -11.13 -7.04
C SER A 154 1.53 -9.65 -6.85
N PHE A 155 1.89 -9.10 -5.70
CA PHE A 155 1.84 -7.66 -5.50
C PHE A 155 2.92 -6.95 -6.34
N PRO A 156 2.57 -5.87 -7.06
CA PRO A 156 3.52 -5.12 -7.86
C PRO A 156 4.56 -4.41 -6.96
N ALA A 157 5.81 -4.41 -7.42
CA ALA A 157 6.88 -3.69 -6.73
C ALA A 157 6.99 -2.21 -7.17
N ALA A 158 6.39 -1.87 -8.32
CA ALA A 158 6.52 -0.55 -8.91
C ALA A 158 5.26 0.29 -8.72
N LEU A 159 5.43 1.55 -8.37
CA LEU A 159 4.35 2.53 -8.37
C LEU A 159 3.79 2.68 -9.80
N SER A 160 2.49 2.89 -9.94
CA SER A 160 1.76 2.97 -11.22
C SER A 160 1.68 1.66 -12.01
N ARG A 161 2.09 0.54 -11.41
CA ARG A 161 1.82 -0.80 -11.93
C ARG A 161 0.76 -1.45 -11.06
N ILE A 162 -0.28 -1.96 -11.68
CA ILE A 162 -1.36 -2.72 -11.08
C ILE A 162 -1.28 -4.12 -11.64
N HIS A 163 -1.44 -5.12 -10.80
CA HIS A 163 -1.51 -6.49 -11.26
C HIS A 163 -2.96 -6.98 -11.32
N TYR A 164 -3.25 -7.93 -12.17
CA TYR A 164 -4.48 -8.69 -12.15
C TYR A 164 -4.21 -10.17 -12.36
N THR A 165 -5.11 -10.98 -11.87
CA THR A 165 -5.11 -12.42 -12.10
C THR A 165 -6.54 -12.91 -12.25
N PHE A 166 -6.74 -13.94 -13.07
CA PHE A 166 -8.04 -14.58 -13.17
C PHE A 166 -8.23 -15.63 -12.09
N TYR A 167 -9.45 -15.75 -11.59
CA TYR A 167 -9.85 -16.81 -10.69
C TYR A 167 -10.97 -17.66 -11.30
N ASP A 168 -11.01 -18.93 -10.91
CA ASP A 168 -12.08 -19.87 -11.31
C ASP A 168 -13.13 -20.02 -10.20
N SER A 169 -12.71 -19.86 -8.94
CA SER A 169 -13.59 -19.91 -7.77
C SER A 169 -13.19 -18.90 -6.71
N LEU A 170 -14.16 -18.43 -5.92
CA LEU A 170 -13.88 -17.57 -4.77
C LEU A 170 -13.05 -18.30 -3.70
N ALA A 171 -13.17 -19.62 -3.58
CA ALA A 171 -12.35 -20.40 -2.67
C ALA A 171 -10.86 -20.31 -2.97
N ASP A 172 -10.47 -20.21 -4.24
CA ASP A 172 -9.07 -20.00 -4.64
C ASP A 172 -8.58 -18.61 -4.23
N VAL A 173 -9.44 -17.60 -4.31
CA VAL A 173 -9.14 -16.24 -3.87
C VAL A 173 -8.98 -16.22 -2.35
N GLU A 174 -9.90 -16.80 -1.59
CA GLU A 174 -9.85 -16.89 -0.14
C GLU A 174 -8.58 -17.61 0.35
N ALA A 175 -8.23 -18.72 -0.29
CA ALA A 175 -6.98 -19.43 0.02
C ALA A 175 -5.74 -18.57 -0.24
N TRP A 176 -5.73 -17.81 -1.34
CA TRP A 176 -4.63 -16.89 -1.63
C TRP A 176 -4.55 -15.75 -0.61
N LEU A 177 -5.69 -15.14 -0.24
CA LEU A 177 -5.76 -14.07 0.76
C LEU A 177 -5.25 -14.57 2.11
N ALA A 178 -5.69 -15.74 2.56
CA ALA A 178 -5.22 -16.35 3.81
C ALA A 178 -3.70 -16.62 3.81
N ALA A 179 -3.14 -17.03 2.67
CA ALA A 179 -1.71 -17.26 2.53
C ALA A 179 -0.86 -15.97 2.52
N HIS A 180 -1.48 -14.80 2.33
CA HIS A 180 -0.79 -13.51 2.22
C HIS A 180 -1.29 -12.47 3.24
N ASP A 181 -1.94 -12.91 4.31
CA ASP A 181 -2.55 -12.05 5.35
C ASP A 181 -1.56 -11.04 5.95
N ASP A 182 -0.30 -11.42 6.10
CA ASP A 182 0.78 -10.56 6.60
C ASP A 182 1.10 -9.36 5.68
N ARG A 183 0.73 -9.44 4.40
CA ARG A 183 0.95 -8.44 3.36
C ARG A 183 -0.31 -7.66 2.98
N LEU A 184 -1.47 -8.10 3.44
CA LEU A 184 -2.74 -7.47 3.14
C LEU A 184 -3.05 -6.34 4.10
N GLN A 185 -3.63 -5.25 3.56
CA GLN A 185 -4.22 -4.15 4.32
C GLN A 185 -5.74 -4.27 4.31
N CYS A 186 -6.32 -4.48 3.15
CA CYS A 186 -7.73 -4.79 2.89
C CYS A 186 -7.86 -5.46 1.52
#